data_11e5baadf7ad8aa10ec1abed1b2fa790
#
_entry.id   11e5baadf7ad8aa10ec1abed1b2fa790
#
_cell.length_a   1.000
_cell.length_b   1.000
_cell.length_c   1.000
_cell.angle_alpha   90.00
_cell.angle_beta   90.00
_cell.angle_gamma   90.00
#
_symmetry.space_group_name_H-M   'P 1'
#
loop_
_entity.id
_entity.type
_entity.pdbx_description
1 polymer ?
#
loop_
_entity_poly.entity_id
_entity_poly.type
_entity_poly.pdbx_seq_one_letter_code
_entity_poly.pdbx_strand_id
1 'polypeptide(L)'
;GAEIENDYYNFTALNTPKDHPARDMQDTFYLSPEFLLRTQTSAGQIHVMENKKPPIKILSPGRVFRSDDDATHSPMFHQMEGLVVDKGITLSDLKGMLDLFVKKIYGEGTVTRLRPSYFPFTEPSVEVDCSCFECGGKGCPLCKHTGWIEVLGGGVAVSYTHLRAHETT
;
A
#
# COMPACT_ATOMS: atom_id res chain seq x y z
N GLY A 1 -2.79 -13.73 -4.56
CA GLY A 1 -3.66 -13.34 -5.68
C GLY A 1 -2.96 -13.52 -7.02
N ALA A 2 -3.71 -13.49 -8.12
CA ALA A 2 -3.17 -13.60 -9.46
C ALA A 2 -2.29 -12.38 -9.81
N GLU A 3 -1.26 -12.58 -10.63
CA GLU A 3 -0.41 -11.50 -11.14
C GLU A 3 -1.07 -10.76 -12.32
N ILE A 4 -1.86 -11.48 -13.11
CA ILE A 4 -2.75 -10.88 -14.11
C ILE A 4 -4.04 -10.53 -13.40
N GLU A 5 -4.40 -9.25 -13.42
CA GLU A 5 -5.56 -8.73 -12.73
C GLU A 5 -6.49 -7.98 -13.70
N ASN A 6 -7.76 -7.90 -13.35
CA ASN A 6 -8.71 -7.08 -14.07
C ASN A 6 -8.52 -5.60 -13.72
N ASP A 7 -8.65 -4.70 -14.69
CA ASP A 7 -8.55 -3.24 -14.52
C ASP A 7 -9.51 -2.74 -13.41
N TYR A 8 -10.70 -3.32 -13.33
CA TYR A 8 -11.66 -3.00 -12.28
C TYR A 8 -11.08 -3.17 -10.87
N TYR A 9 -10.49 -4.34 -10.58
CA TYR A 9 -9.92 -4.63 -9.25
C TYR A 9 -8.62 -3.89 -8.97
N ASN A 10 -7.81 -3.68 -10.01
CA ASN A 10 -6.53 -2.99 -9.84
C ASN A 10 -6.70 -1.48 -9.64
N PHE A 11 -7.77 -0.89 -10.18
CA PHE A 11 -7.97 0.56 -10.18
C PHE A 11 -9.36 1.00 -9.72
N THR A 12 -10.43 0.62 -10.43
CA THR A 12 -11.76 1.17 -10.21
C THR A 12 -12.29 0.88 -8.80
N ALA A 13 -12.17 -0.36 -8.34
CA ALA A 13 -12.58 -0.76 -6.99
C ALA A 13 -11.72 -0.12 -5.89
N LEU A 14 -10.55 0.40 -6.24
CA LEU A 14 -9.63 1.14 -5.37
C LEU A 14 -9.72 2.65 -5.54
N ASN A 15 -10.85 3.14 -6.10
CA ASN A 15 -11.10 4.57 -6.30
C ASN A 15 -10.06 5.30 -7.19
N THR A 16 -9.40 4.60 -8.06
CA THR A 16 -8.52 5.22 -9.04
C THR A 16 -9.34 5.54 -10.30
N PRO A 17 -9.63 6.82 -10.59
CA PRO A 17 -10.47 7.22 -11.72
C PRO A 17 -9.85 6.85 -13.06
N LYS A 18 -10.66 6.84 -14.14
CA LYS A 18 -10.22 6.40 -15.47
C LYS A 18 -9.14 7.30 -16.11
N ASP A 19 -9.11 8.55 -15.74
CA ASP A 19 -8.18 9.58 -16.19
C ASP A 19 -6.95 9.74 -15.27
N HIS A 20 -6.81 8.87 -14.27
CA HIS A 20 -5.66 8.93 -13.36
C HIS A 20 -4.37 8.51 -14.09
N PRO A 21 -3.26 9.26 -13.93
CA PRO A 21 -1.99 8.97 -14.62
C PRO A 21 -1.46 7.55 -14.42
N ALA A 22 -1.67 6.94 -13.23
CA ALA A 22 -1.24 5.56 -12.95
C ALA A 22 -1.89 4.51 -13.87
N ARG A 23 -2.95 4.87 -14.61
CA ARG A 23 -3.56 3.99 -15.63
C ARG A 23 -2.95 4.16 -17.01
N ASP A 24 -2.03 5.11 -17.19
CA ASP A 24 -1.34 5.28 -18.47
C ASP A 24 -0.55 4.01 -18.83
N MET A 25 -0.50 3.69 -20.10
CA MET A 25 0.32 2.60 -20.64
C MET A 25 1.82 2.81 -20.38
N GLN A 26 2.23 4.05 -20.05
CA GLN A 26 3.59 4.37 -19.62
C GLN A 26 3.91 3.84 -18.23
N ASP A 27 2.90 3.70 -17.37
CA ASP A 27 3.07 3.26 -15.98
C ASP A 27 2.53 1.84 -15.71
N THR A 28 1.72 1.28 -16.62
CA THR A 28 1.03 0.01 -16.45
C THR A 28 1.19 -0.91 -17.66
N PHE A 29 1.54 -2.17 -17.42
CA PHE A 29 1.59 -3.20 -18.46
C PHE A 29 0.22 -3.80 -18.71
N TYR A 30 -0.48 -3.32 -19.74
CA TYR A 30 -1.75 -3.89 -20.20
C TYR A 30 -1.52 -5.09 -21.13
N LEU A 31 -2.27 -6.17 -20.90
CA LEU A 31 -2.33 -7.34 -21.76
C LEU A 31 -3.52 -7.24 -22.75
N SER A 32 -4.57 -6.56 -22.33
CA SER A 32 -5.76 -6.19 -23.09
C SER A 32 -6.40 -4.96 -22.45
N PRO A 33 -7.46 -4.37 -23.02
CA PRO A 33 -8.17 -3.25 -22.40
C PRO A 33 -8.73 -3.55 -20.99
N GLU A 34 -8.93 -4.82 -20.67
CA GLU A 34 -9.55 -5.27 -19.41
C GLU A 34 -8.56 -5.93 -18.44
N PHE A 35 -7.41 -6.40 -18.93
CA PHE A 35 -6.44 -7.15 -18.14
C PHE A 35 -5.06 -6.54 -18.20
N LEU A 36 -4.38 -6.54 -17.04
CA LEU A 36 -3.06 -5.97 -16.87
C LEU A 36 -2.20 -6.82 -15.92
N LEU A 37 -0.91 -6.57 -15.90
CA LEU A 37 -0.04 -7.03 -14.82
C LEU A 37 -0.27 -6.10 -13.60
N ARG A 38 -0.69 -6.66 -12.46
CA ARG A 38 -1.07 -5.86 -11.29
C ARG A 38 0.05 -4.90 -10.87
N THR A 39 -0.31 -3.66 -10.63
CA THR A 39 0.62 -2.59 -10.22
C THR A 39 0.80 -2.51 -8.71
N GLN A 40 -0.06 -3.21 -7.97
CA GLN A 40 -0.11 -3.26 -6.51
C GLN A 40 -0.80 -4.54 -6.04
N THR A 41 -0.63 -4.91 -4.77
CA THR A 41 -1.30 -6.08 -4.19
C THR A 41 -2.67 -5.76 -3.60
N SER A 42 -3.14 -4.52 -3.70
CA SER A 42 -4.38 -3.99 -3.10
C SER A 42 -5.66 -4.67 -3.64
N ALA A 43 -5.65 -5.18 -4.88
CA ALA A 43 -6.76 -5.96 -5.41
C ALA A 43 -7.12 -7.18 -4.52
N GLY A 44 -6.12 -7.75 -3.86
CA GLY A 44 -6.32 -8.84 -2.89
C GLY A 44 -7.22 -8.45 -1.72
N GLN A 45 -7.22 -7.19 -1.32
CA GLN A 45 -8.11 -6.67 -0.27
C GLN A 45 -9.58 -6.70 -0.73
N ILE A 46 -9.84 -6.26 -1.96
CA ILE A 46 -11.19 -6.26 -2.55
C ILE A 46 -11.71 -7.69 -2.68
N HIS A 47 -10.93 -8.60 -3.26
CA HIS A 47 -11.31 -10.00 -3.39
C HIS A 47 -11.65 -10.66 -2.05
N VAL A 48 -10.93 -10.31 -0.98
CA VAL A 48 -11.24 -10.84 0.36
C VAL A 48 -12.51 -10.21 0.91
N MET A 49 -12.67 -8.88 0.78
CA MET A 49 -13.86 -8.18 1.30
C MET A 49 -15.16 -8.60 0.59
N GLU A 50 -15.10 -8.97 -0.69
CA GLU A 50 -16.25 -9.52 -1.42
C GLU A 50 -16.69 -10.91 -0.89
N ASN A 51 -15.76 -11.67 -0.31
CA ASN A 51 -15.98 -13.06 0.07
C ASN A 51 -16.02 -13.30 1.58
N LYS A 52 -15.64 -12.32 2.39
CA LYS A 52 -15.58 -12.45 3.85
C LYS A 52 -16.19 -11.25 4.56
N LYS A 53 -16.93 -11.55 5.64
CA LYS A 53 -17.44 -10.52 6.55
C LYS A 53 -16.39 -10.18 7.63
N PRO A 54 -16.39 -8.95 8.16
CA PRO A 54 -15.56 -8.61 9.31
C PRO A 54 -15.81 -9.54 10.53
N PRO A 55 -14.79 -9.79 11.35
CA PRO A 55 -13.46 -9.18 11.31
C PRO A 55 -12.56 -9.77 10.22
N ILE A 56 -11.84 -8.89 9.51
CA ILE A 56 -10.88 -9.28 8.47
C ILE A 56 -9.48 -8.85 8.90
N LYS A 57 -8.53 -9.78 8.83
CA LYS A 57 -7.10 -9.51 9.06
C LYS A 57 -6.33 -10.30 8.02
N ILE A 58 -5.70 -9.60 7.09
CA ILE A 58 -5.00 -10.24 5.96
C ILE A 58 -3.66 -9.58 5.68
N LEU A 59 -2.75 -10.38 5.13
CA LEU A 59 -1.57 -9.93 4.42
C LEU A 59 -1.68 -10.36 2.96
N SER A 60 -1.34 -9.46 2.05
CA SER A 60 -1.39 -9.68 0.61
C SER A 60 0.00 -9.49 0.01
N PRO A 61 0.89 -10.49 0.10
CA PRO A 61 2.21 -10.43 -0.52
C PRO A 61 2.15 -10.83 -2.00
N GLY A 62 3.08 -10.29 -2.79
CA GLY A 62 3.27 -10.75 -4.15
C GLY A 62 4.10 -9.84 -5.03
N ARG A 63 4.39 -10.32 -6.24
CA ARG A 63 5.05 -9.54 -7.27
C ARG A 63 4.08 -8.51 -7.85
N VAL A 64 4.59 -7.34 -8.13
CA VAL A 64 3.87 -6.25 -8.79
C VAL A 64 4.72 -5.69 -9.92
N PHE A 65 4.08 -5.04 -10.87
CA PHE A 65 4.71 -4.66 -12.13
C PHE A 65 4.35 -3.20 -12.43
N ARG A 66 5.37 -2.40 -12.73
CA ARG A 66 5.22 -1.01 -13.16
C ARG A 66 6.17 -0.75 -14.30
N SER A 67 5.70 -0.03 -15.29
CA SER A 67 6.48 0.31 -16.47
C SER A 67 7.32 1.57 -16.21
N ASP A 68 8.03 1.61 -15.08
CA ASP A 68 8.96 2.68 -14.78
C ASP A 68 10.20 2.54 -15.67
N ASP A 69 10.45 3.53 -16.52
CA ASP A 69 11.56 3.51 -17.49
C ASP A 69 12.74 4.33 -16.94
N ASP A 70 13.23 3.96 -15.74
CA ASP A 70 14.41 4.58 -15.17
C ASP A 70 15.44 3.54 -14.69
N ALA A 71 16.72 3.93 -14.68
CA ALA A 71 17.82 3.04 -14.34
C ALA A 71 17.85 2.60 -12.87
N THR A 72 17.00 3.15 -12.02
CA THR A 72 16.97 2.90 -10.56
C THR A 72 15.79 2.05 -10.12
N HIS A 73 14.77 1.89 -10.97
CA HIS A 73 13.58 1.11 -10.67
C HIS A 73 13.51 -0.18 -11.49
N SER A 74 13.22 -1.29 -10.81
CA SER A 74 12.92 -2.55 -11.51
C SER A 74 11.46 -2.54 -11.97
N PRO A 75 11.15 -2.97 -13.20
CA PRO A 75 9.78 -3.09 -13.67
C PRO A 75 8.96 -4.14 -12.89
N MET A 76 9.61 -4.99 -12.12
CA MET A 76 9.00 -5.96 -11.22
C MET A 76 9.66 -5.85 -9.85
N PHE A 77 8.84 -5.76 -8.80
CA PHE A 77 9.28 -5.81 -7.41
C PHE A 77 8.26 -6.55 -6.53
N HIS A 78 8.64 -6.83 -5.29
CA HIS A 78 7.75 -7.46 -4.33
C HIS A 78 7.10 -6.41 -3.44
N GLN A 79 5.80 -6.54 -3.25
CA GLN A 79 5.02 -5.72 -2.35
C GLN A 79 4.27 -6.61 -1.36
N MET A 80 4.05 -6.12 -0.15
CA MET A 80 3.19 -6.75 0.83
C MET A 80 2.30 -5.68 1.46
N GLU A 81 0.99 -5.89 1.39
CA GLU A 81 0.00 -5.03 2.01
C GLU A 81 -0.71 -5.74 3.15
N GLY A 82 -1.05 -5.01 4.19
CA GLY A 82 -1.86 -5.46 5.30
C GLY A 82 -3.19 -4.73 5.35
N LEU A 83 -4.28 -5.45 5.62
CA LEU A 83 -5.61 -4.88 5.88
C LEU A 83 -6.17 -5.45 7.17
N VAL A 84 -6.69 -4.57 8.01
CA VAL A 84 -7.50 -4.92 9.19
C VAL A 84 -8.84 -4.20 9.10
N VAL A 85 -9.93 -4.97 9.16
CA VAL A 85 -11.29 -4.46 9.26
C VAL A 85 -11.92 -5.08 10.49
N ASP A 86 -12.19 -4.26 11.50
CA ASP A 86 -12.81 -4.69 12.75
C ASP A 86 -13.49 -3.49 13.43
N LYS A 87 -14.31 -3.76 14.45
CA LYS A 87 -14.99 -2.70 15.22
C LYS A 87 -13.97 -1.91 16.05
N GLY A 88 -14.08 -0.58 16.01
CA GLY A 88 -13.30 0.32 16.86
C GLY A 88 -11.83 0.48 16.46
N ILE A 89 -11.42 0.00 15.28
CA ILE A 89 -10.06 0.22 14.76
C ILE A 89 -9.86 1.70 14.41
N THR A 90 -8.74 2.25 14.84
CA THR A 90 -8.40 3.67 14.71
C THR A 90 -7.05 3.86 14.02
N LEU A 91 -6.75 5.10 13.63
CA LEU A 91 -5.41 5.48 13.14
C LEU A 91 -4.33 5.26 14.19
N SER A 92 -4.67 5.35 15.47
CA SER A 92 -3.75 5.06 16.58
C SER A 92 -3.36 3.59 16.65
N ASP A 93 -4.30 2.68 16.35
CA ASP A 93 -4.02 1.24 16.26
C ASP A 93 -3.09 0.95 15.09
N LEU A 94 -3.32 1.59 13.93
CA LEU A 94 -2.43 1.50 12.77
C LEU A 94 -1.01 1.97 13.16
N LYS A 95 -0.89 3.15 13.79
CA LYS A 95 0.40 3.66 14.24
C LYS A 95 1.10 2.70 15.20
N GLY A 96 0.40 2.18 16.19
CA GLY A 96 0.96 1.23 17.15
C GLY A 96 1.48 -0.05 16.50
N MET A 97 0.74 -0.60 15.52
CA MET A 97 1.17 -1.77 14.77
C MET A 97 2.40 -1.48 13.91
N LEU A 98 2.45 -0.31 13.26
CA LEU A 98 3.58 0.11 12.45
C LEU A 98 4.84 0.36 13.28
N ASP A 99 4.70 0.97 14.45
CA ASP A 99 5.81 1.13 15.41
C ASP A 99 6.41 -0.23 15.80
N LEU A 100 5.55 -1.21 16.09
CA LEU A 100 5.99 -2.57 16.43
C LEU A 100 6.67 -3.25 15.24
N PHE A 101 6.11 -3.12 14.04
CA PHE A 101 6.67 -3.68 12.82
C PHE A 101 8.06 -3.12 12.54
N VAL A 102 8.20 -1.79 12.54
CA VAL A 102 9.48 -1.11 12.27
C VAL A 102 10.55 -1.51 13.28
N LYS A 103 10.21 -1.56 14.57
CA LYS A 103 11.14 -2.01 15.59
C LYS A 103 11.59 -3.45 15.41
N LYS A 104 10.68 -4.34 15.02
CA LYS A 104 11.04 -5.76 14.78
C LYS A 104 11.93 -5.95 13.55
N ILE A 105 11.79 -5.13 12.52
CA ILE A 105 12.58 -5.23 11.29
C ILE A 105 13.92 -4.50 11.42
N TYR A 106 13.92 -3.29 11.98
CA TYR A 106 15.06 -2.37 11.98
C TYR A 106 15.73 -2.18 13.35
N GLY A 107 15.19 -2.81 14.39
CA GLY A 107 15.73 -2.76 15.76
C GLY A 107 14.93 -1.87 16.71
N GLU A 108 15.00 -2.19 18.00
CA GLU A 108 14.20 -1.56 19.08
C GLU A 108 14.42 -0.04 19.22
N GLY A 109 15.59 0.46 18.83
CA GLY A 109 15.90 1.89 18.86
C GLY A 109 15.30 2.72 17.73
N THR A 110 14.61 2.08 16.78
CA THR A 110 14.03 2.77 15.63
C THR A 110 12.74 3.49 16.01
N VAL A 111 12.62 4.74 15.58
CA VAL A 111 11.44 5.60 15.83
C VAL A 111 10.70 5.79 14.51
N THR A 112 9.38 5.77 14.54
CA THR A 112 8.53 6.07 13.38
C THR A 112 7.97 7.48 13.45
N ARG A 113 7.74 8.07 12.28
CA ARG A 113 6.90 9.26 12.13
C ARG A 113 5.92 9.07 10.97
N LEU A 114 4.74 9.64 11.11
CA LEU A 114 3.73 9.68 10.06
C LEU A 114 3.77 11.05 9.39
N ARG A 115 3.83 11.08 8.07
CA ARG A 115 3.68 12.29 7.26
C ARG A 115 2.34 12.22 6.51
N PRO A 116 1.55 13.32 6.46
CA PRO A 116 0.38 13.35 5.60
C PRO A 116 0.72 13.02 4.16
N SER A 117 -0.12 12.22 3.52
CA SER A 117 0.02 11.82 2.12
C SER A 117 -1.35 11.69 1.46
N TYR A 118 -1.37 11.29 0.21
CA TYR A 118 -2.60 11.04 -0.53
C TYR A 118 -2.51 9.70 -1.26
N PHE A 119 -3.51 8.84 -1.00
CA PHE A 119 -3.77 7.64 -1.81
C PHE A 119 -5.25 7.60 -2.16
N PRO A 120 -5.63 7.17 -3.38
CA PRO A 120 -7.02 7.20 -3.83
C PRO A 120 -8.01 6.43 -2.94
N PHE A 121 -7.54 5.39 -2.25
CA PHE A 121 -8.36 4.46 -1.47
C PHE A 121 -8.18 4.59 0.05
N THR A 122 -7.49 5.62 0.53
CA THR A 122 -7.35 5.88 1.97
C THR A 122 -7.59 7.34 2.32
N GLU A 123 -8.23 7.59 3.48
CA GLU A 123 -8.42 8.91 4.07
C GLU A 123 -8.64 8.78 5.60
N PRO A 124 -7.75 9.31 6.45
CA PRO A 124 -6.48 9.95 6.09
C PRO A 124 -5.45 8.98 5.53
N SER A 125 -4.59 9.51 4.64
CA SER A 125 -3.45 8.79 4.10
C SER A 125 -2.16 9.29 4.75
N VAL A 126 -1.23 8.38 5.00
CA VAL A 126 0.06 8.69 5.61
C VAL A 126 1.19 7.95 4.92
N GLU A 127 2.33 8.60 4.81
CA GLU A 127 3.61 7.95 4.61
C GLU A 127 4.29 7.73 5.94
N VAL A 128 4.96 6.60 6.07
CA VAL A 128 5.62 6.17 7.29
C VAL A 128 7.12 6.17 7.07
N ASP A 129 7.80 7.05 7.78
CA ASP A 129 9.26 7.07 7.83
C ASP A 129 9.74 6.41 9.12
N CYS A 130 10.91 5.80 9.06
CA CYS A 130 11.65 5.39 10.26
C CYS A 130 12.95 6.18 10.39
N SER A 131 13.41 6.37 11.63
CA SER A 131 14.75 6.90 11.87
C SER A 131 15.78 5.98 11.20
N CYS A 132 16.76 6.59 10.53
CA CYS A 132 17.75 5.82 9.80
C CYS A 132 18.51 4.86 10.76
N PHE A 133 18.40 3.59 10.50
CA PHE A 133 19.00 2.54 11.34
C PHE A 133 20.54 2.51 11.22
N GLU A 134 21.10 2.98 10.10
CA GLU A 134 22.54 3.05 9.90
C GLU A 134 23.19 4.16 10.75
N CYS A 135 22.62 5.37 10.75
CA CYS A 135 23.21 6.52 11.42
C CYS A 135 22.47 6.94 12.72
N GLY A 136 21.45 6.19 13.11
CA GLY A 136 20.64 6.53 14.29
C GLY A 136 19.95 7.90 14.20
N GLY A 137 19.57 8.31 12.99
CA GLY A 137 18.90 9.59 12.75
C GLY A 137 19.83 10.81 12.57
N LYS A 138 21.14 10.63 12.59
CA LYS A 138 22.14 11.73 12.49
C LYS A 138 22.32 12.28 11.07
N GLY A 139 21.93 11.52 10.07
CA GLY A 139 22.15 11.82 8.66
C GLY A 139 23.38 11.12 8.08
N CYS A 140 23.17 10.34 7.01
CA CYS A 140 24.24 9.64 6.27
C CYS A 140 23.83 9.52 4.80
N PRO A 141 24.73 9.04 3.91
CA PRO A 141 24.38 8.86 2.49
C PRO A 141 23.17 7.99 2.25
N LEU A 142 22.94 6.93 3.04
CA LEU A 142 21.79 6.03 2.91
C LEU A 142 20.45 6.79 3.06
N CYS A 143 20.33 7.64 4.07
CA CYS A 143 19.13 8.44 4.30
C CYS A 143 19.19 9.81 3.60
N LYS A 144 20.11 10.00 2.64
CA LYS A 144 20.32 11.27 1.94
C LYS A 144 20.50 12.45 2.91
N HIS A 145 21.20 12.23 4.02
CA HIS A 145 21.46 13.17 5.12
C HIS A 145 20.23 13.72 5.86
N THR A 146 19.05 13.12 5.63
CA THR A 146 17.82 13.56 6.30
C THR A 146 17.65 12.95 7.71
N GLY A 147 18.33 11.86 8.01
CA GLY A 147 18.13 11.06 9.23
C GLY A 147 16.90 10.14 9.18
N TRP A 148 16.12 10.16 8.09
CA TRP A 148 14.87 9.41 7.94
C TRP A 148 14.87 8.59 6.65
N ILE A 149 14.22 7.42 6.71
CA ILE A 149 14.01 6.54 5.56
C ILE A 149 12.50 6.29 5.44
N GLU A 150 11.96 6.55 4.26
CA GLU A 150 10.57 6.19 3.93
C GLU A 150 10.46 4.67 3.80
N VAL A 151 9.49 4.08 4.49
CA VAL A 151 9.34 2.62 4.59
C VAL A 151 8.10 2.14 3.85
N LEU A 152 6.96 2.81 4.03
CA LEU A 152 5.68 2.38 3.47
C LEU A 152 4.64 3.52 3.50
N GLY A 153 3.56 3.34 2.71
CA GLY A 153 2.33 4.12 2.82
C GLY A 153 1.24 3.36 3.58
N GLY A 154 0.35 4.09 4.21
CA GLY A 154 -0.79 3.51 4.93
C GLY A 154 -1.92 4.50 5.11
N GLY A 155 -2.98 4.08 5.77
CA GLY A 155 -4.12 4.95 6.06
C GLY A 155 -5.36 4.18 6.46
N VAL A 156 -6.43 4.93 6.64
CA VAL A 156 -7.77 4.36 6.86
C VAL A 156 -8.45 4.22 5.50
N ALA A 157 -8.88 3.02 5.15
CA ALA A 157 -9.52 2.78 3.85
C ALA A 157 -10.85 3.56 3.76
N VAL A 158 -11.11 4.17 2.61
CA VAL A 158 -12.32 4.98 2.41
C VAL A 158 -13.57 4.13 2.41
N SER A 159 -14.66 4.70 2.90
CA SER A 159 -15.92 3.98 3.18
C SER A 159 -16.51 3.26 1.96
N TYR A 160 -16.39 3.80 0.76
CA TYR A 160 -16.94 3.13 -0.43
C TYR A 160 -16.13 1.89 -0.88
N THR A 161 -14.85 1.80 -0.56
CA THR A 161 -14.09 0.55 -0.70
C THR A 161 -14.66 -0.52 0.23
N HIS A 162 -15.17 -0.11 1.40
CA HIS A 162 -15.81 -1.00 2.38
C HIS A 162 -17.27 -1.31 2.04
N LEU A 163 -18.03 -0.34 1.51
CA LEU A 163 -19.46 -0.49 1.25
C LEU A 163 -19.75 -1.59 0.21
N ARG A 164 -18.91 -1.72 -0.82
CA ARG A 164 -19.08 -2.80 -1.80
C ARG A 164 -18.89 -4.19 -1.22
N ALA A 165 -18.14 -4.34 -0.13
CA ALA A 165 -18.03 -5.60 0.60
C ALA A 165 -19.31 -5.96 1.39
N HIS A 166 -20.24 -5.01 1.57
CA HIS A 166 -21.49 -5.19 2.30
C HIS A 166 -22.75 -5.24 1.41
N GLU A 167 -22.65 -4.76 0.17
CA GLU A 167 -23.79 -4.76 -0.77
C GLU A 167 -24.01 -6.13 -1.45
N THR A 168 -23.15 -7.11 -1.22
CA THR A 168 -23.27 -8.48 -1.73
C THR A 168 -23.97 -9.43 -0.74
N THR A 169 -24.85 -8.92 0.12
CA THR A 169 -25.71 -9.74 1.01
C THR A 169 -27.18 -9.46 0.78
#